data_014fdef65919eece05bf70f67cd94969
#
_entry.id   014fdef65919eece05bf70f67cd94969
#
_cell.length_a   1.000
_cell.length_b   1.000
_cell.length_c   1.000
_cell.angle_alpha   90.00
_cell.angle_beta   90.00
_cell.angle_gamma   90.00
#
_symmetry.space_group_name_H-M   'P 1'
#
loop_
_entity.id
_entity.type
_entity.pdbx_description
1 polymer ?
#
loop_
_entity_poly.entity_id
_entity_poly.type
_entity_poly.pdbx_seq_one_letter_code
_entity_poly.pdbx_strand_id
1 'polypeptide(L)'
;SEKINPELSRIERELVTLNRLWMAGLMEMQPDKVFYPDANSTLRIAYGKVSGYKALDAVYYTPYTTLKGIMEKDNPNIYDYDVPQKLRDLYKNRDFGPYTQDGEVPVCFIATNHTTGGNSGSPVLDAEGNLIGLNFDRAWEGVMSDMQYSPEICRNIAVDIRFVLFIIDKYAGAKHLIEEMEIIR
;
A
#
# COMPACT_ATOMS: atom_id res chain seq x y z
N SER A 1 -20.78 -14.97 32.85
CA SER A 1 -20.34 -15.16 31.45
C SER A 1 -21.15 -16.21 30.70
N GLU A 2 -21.60 -17.31 31.35
CA GLU A 2 -22.34 -18.39 30.67
C GLU A 2 -23.72 -17.99 30.13
N LYS A 3 -24.38 -16.93 30.64
CA LYS A 3 -25.68 -16.44 30.13
C LYS A 3 -25.57 -15.37 29.05
N ILE A 4 -24.47 -14.64 29.02
CA ILE A 4 -24.27 -13.53 28.07
C ILE A 4 -23.86 -14.05 26.69
N ASN A 5 -23.00 -15.06 26.61
CA ASN A 5 -22.49 -15.59 25.35
C ASN A 5 -23.54 -16.16 24.40
N PRO A 6 -24.54 -16.95 24.84
CA PRO A 6 -25.57 -17.47 23.93
C PRO A 6 -26.46 -16.36 23.34
N GLU A 7 -26.79 -15.34 24.14
CA GLU A 7 -27.60 -14.22 23.67
C GLU A 7 -26.81 -13.33 22.70
N LEU A 8 -25.55 -13.03 23.02
CA LEU A 8 -24.66 -12.31 22.12
C LEU A 8 -24.52 -13.03 20.76
N SER A 9 -24.25 -14.34 20.78
CA SER A 9 -24.14 -15.13 19.54
C SER A 9 -25.45 -15.19 18.73
N ARG A 10 -26.61 -15.10 19.39
CA ARG A 10 -27.90 -15.00 18.69
C ARG A 10 -28.02 -13.65 17.99
N ILE A 11 -27.71 -12.56 18.70
CA ILE A 11 -27.77 -11.20 18.17
C ILE A 11 -26.79 -11.05 16.99
N GLU A 12 -25.58 -11.55 17.12
CA GLU A 12 -24.57 -11.51 16.05
C GLU A 12 -25.06 -12.20 14.76
N ARG A 13 -25.67 -13.38 14.87
CA ARG A 13 -26.27 -14.08 13.72
C ARG A 13 -27.40 -13.30 13.08
N GLU A 14 -28.27 -12.68 13.87
CA GLU A 14 -29.35 -11.83 13.37
C GLU A 14 -28.78 -10.59 12.64
N LEU A 15 -27.76 -9.94 13.21
CA LEU A 15 -27.08 -8.79 12.58
C LEU A 15 -26.44 -9.17 11.24
N VAL A 16 -25.80 -10.33 11.15
CA VAL A 16 -25.24 -10.81 9.86
C VAL A 16 -26.35 -10.92 8.80
N THR A 17 -27.50 -11.47 9.16
CA THR A 17 -28.62 -11.60 8.23
C THR A 17 -29.19 -10.24 7.82
N LEU A 18 -29.39 -9.34 8.78
CA LEU A 18 -29.90 -8.00 8.54
C LEU A 18 -28.93 -7.16 7.69
N ASN A 19 -27.63 -7.25 7.96
CA ASN A 19 -26.60 -6.57 7.16
C ASN A 19 -26.60 -7.05 5.70
N ARG A 20 -26.78 -8.36 5.46
CA ARG A 20 -26.91 -8.88 4.09
C ARG A 20 -28.13 -8.32 3.36
N LEU A 21 -29.29 -8.27 4.03
CA LEU A 21 -30.50 -7.68 3.46
C LEU A 21 -30.35 -6.18 3.22
N TRP A 22 -29.73 -5.47 4.16
CA TRP A 22 -29.41 -4.06 4.03
C TRP A 22 -28.52 -3.79 2.80
N MET A 23 -27.44 -4.54 2.67
CA MET A 23 -26.55 -4.41 1.52
C MET A 23 -27.24 -4.75 0.20
N ALA A 24 -28.07 -5.79 0.16
CA ALA A 24 -28.87 -6.12 -1.03
C ALA A 24 -29.78 -4.97 -1.42
N GLY A 25 -30.47 -4.36 -0.45
CA GLY A 25 -31.31 -3.18 -0.68
C GLY A 25 -30.51 -1.96 -1.20
N LEU A 26 -29.33 -1.70 -0.64
CA LEU A 26 -28.46 -0.61 -1.12
C LEU A 26 -27.98 -0.85 -2.56
N MET A 27 -27.62 -2.08 -2.92
CA MET A 27 -27.22 -2.43 -4.28
C MET A 27 -28.37 -2.28 -5.28
N GLU A 28 -29.58 -2.64 -4.88
CA GLU A 28 -30.77 -2.44 -5.70
C GLU A 28 -31.13 -0.95 -5.88
N MET A 29 -30.98 -0.16 -4.82
CA MET A 29 -31.25 1.28 -4.86
C MET A 29 -30.20 2.09 -5.65
N GLN A 30 -28.97 1.60 -5.76
CA GLN A 30 -27.83 2.29 -6.37
C GLN A 30 -27.13 1.39 -7.40
N PRO A 31 -27.80 1.04 -8.52
CA PRO A 31 -27.28 0.04 -9.46
C PRO A 31 -25.98 0.46 -10.18
N ASP A 32 -25.74 1.77 -10.28
CA ASP A 32 -24.53 2.31 -10.93
C ASP A 32 -23.33 2.46 -9.96
N LYS A 33 -23.55 2.22 -8.66
CA LYS A 33 -22.51 2.34 -7.66
C LYS A 33 -21.69 1.05 -7.57
N VAL A 34 -20.38 1.19 -7.61
CA VAL A 34 -19.46 0.09 -7.32
C VAL A 34 -19.33 -0.07 -5.80
N PHE A 35 -19.69 -1.23 -5.29
CA PHE A 35 -19.52 -1.60 -3.89
C PHE A 35 -18.27 -2.46 -3.74
N TYR A 36 -17.36 -2.03 -2.89
CA TYR A 36 -16.11 -2.73 -2.66
C TYR A 36 -16.29 -3.77 -1.54
N PRO A 37 -15.80 -5.02 -1.73
CA PRO A 37 -15.88 -6.05 -0.69
C PRO A 37 -14.82 -5.83 0.39
N ASP A 38 -15.19 -6.10 1.65
CA ASP A 38 -14.24 -6.20 2.74
C ASP A 38 -13.38 -7.47 2.64
N ALA A 39 -12.23 -7.47 3.35
CA ALA A 39 -11.39 -8.64 3.48
C ALA A 39 -12.12 -9.76 4.25
N ASN A 40 -12.27 -10.93 3.62
CA ASN A 40 -12.98 -12.09 4.15
C ASN A 40 -12.22 -13.42 3.97
N SER A 41 -10.89 -13.35 3.84
CA SER A 41 -10.00 -14.48 3.56
C SER A 41 -10.19 -15.14 2.18
N THR A 42 -10.88 -14.49 1.26
CA THR A 42 -10.95 -14.92 -0.15
C THR A 42 -10.05 -14.04 -1.02
N LEU A 43 -9.66 -14.58 -2.18
CA LEU A 43 -8.90 -13.80 -3.15
C LEU A 43 -9.76 -12.63 -3.66
N ARG A 44 -9.21 -11.43 -3.58
CA ARG A 44 -9.81 -10.19 -4.11
C ARG A 44 -8.79 -9.48 -4.97
N ILE A 45 -9.23 -8.92 -6.07
CA ILE A 45 -8.40 -8.11 -6.96
C ILE A 45 -8.89 -6.66 -6.86
N ALA A 46 -8.00 -5.76 -6.43
CA ALA A 46 -8.17 -4.33 -6.54
C ALA A 46 -7.32 -3.84 -7.72
N TYR A 47 -7.88 -2.99 -8.57
CA TYR A 47 -7.14 -2.45 -9.72
C TYR A 47 -7.21 -0.92 -9.72
N GLY A 48 -6.22 -0.30 -10.37
CA GLY A 48 -6.10 1.15 -10.43
C GLY A 48 -4.92 1.57 -11.29
N LYS A 49 -4.51 2.81 -11.13
CA LYS A 49 -3.38 3.41 -11.86
C LYS A 49 -2.44 4.08 -10.86
N VAL A 50 -1.16 3.98 -11.09
CA VAL A 50 -0.15 4.80 -10.41
C VAL A 50 -0.43 6.26 -10.75
N SER A 51 -0.75 7.07 -9.75
CA SER A 51 -1.19 8.44 -9.95
C SER A 51 -1.02 9.27 -8.70
N GLY A 52 -0.44 10.45 -8.84
CA GLY A 52 -0.47 11.49 -7.82
C GLY A 52 -1.88 12.07 -7.62
N TYR A 53 -2.00 13.05 -6.74
CA TYR A 53 -3.26 13.75 -6.49
C TYR A 53 -3.04 15.14 -5.90
N LYS A 54 -4.03 16.00 -6.06
CA LYS A 54 -4.07 17.31 -5.43
C LYS A 54 -4.70 17.14 -4.04
N ALA A 55 -3.90 17.27 -2.98
CA ALA A 55 -4.36 17.10 -1.59
C ALA A 55 -5.10 18.34 -1.11
N LEU A 56 -4.54 19.52 -1.37
CA LEU A 56 -5.06 20.84 -0.97
C LEU A 56 -4.80 21.85 -2.09
N ASP A 57 -5.24 23.09 -1.88
CA ASP A 57 -4.87 24.16 -2.80
C ASP A 57 -3.34 24.36 -2.82
N ALA A 58 -2.78 24.42 -4.03
CA ALA A 58 -1.35 24.51 -4.29
C ALA A 58 -0.49 23.31 -3.78
N VAL A 59 -1.09 22.19 -3.29
CA VAL A 59 -0.39 20.99 -2.83
C VAL A 59 -0.71 19.82 -3.75
N TYR A 60 0.31 19.31 -4.42
CA TYR A 60 0.23 18.13 -5.25
C TYR A 60 1.25 17.07 -4.81
N TYR A 61 0.78 15.88 -4.51
CA TYR A 61 1.64 14.73 -4.23
C TYR A 61 1.95 13.98 -5.53
N THR A 62 3.24 13.88 -5.83
CA THR A 62 3.74 13.06 -6.95
C THR A 62 3.53 11.58 -6.64
N PRO A 63 3.43 10.73 -7.69
CA PRO A 63 3.13 9.32 -7.45
C PRO A 63 4.27 8.52 -6.79
N TYR A 64 5.50 9.02 -6.78
CA TYR A 64 6.66 8.31 -6.24
C TYR A 64 7.38 9.11 -5.16
N THR A 65 7.89 8.41 -4.14
CA THR A 65 8.92 8.90 -3.23
C THR A 65 10.26 8.21 -3.53
N THR A 66 11.36 8.83 -3.13
CA THR A 66 12.71 8.31 -3.42
C THR A 66 13.55 8.22 -2.15
N LEU A 67 14.69 7.55 -2.23
CA LEU A 67 15.67 7.44 -1.15
C LEU A 67 16.14 8.82 -0.66
N LYS A 68 16.15 9.83 -1.54
CA LYS A 68 16.40 11.22 -1.17
C LYS A 68 15.46 11.71 -0.07
N GLY A 69 14.16 11.40 -0.17
CA GLY A 69 13.18 11.78 0.85
C GLY A 69 13.41 11.13 2.21
N ILE A 70 13.99 9.93 2.26
CA ILE A 70 14.43 9.30 3.51
C ILE A 70 15.59 10.12 4.10
N MET A 71 16.58 10.50 3.29
CA MET A 71 17.74 11.28 3.76
C MET A 71 17.35 12.69 4.21
N GLU A 72 16.37 13.32 3.57
CA GLU A 72 15.85 14.64 3.97
C GLU A 72 15.17 14.62 5.36
N LYS A 73 14.67 13.47 5.79
CA LYS A 73 14.04 13.28 7.11
C LYS A 73 15.02 12.74 8.16
N ASP A 74 16.24 12.43 7.78
CA ASP A 74 17.22 11.81 8.67
C ASP A 74 17.46 12.67 9.92
N ASN A 75 17.17 12.09 11.09
CA ASN A 75 17.36 12.76 12.37
C ASN A 75 17.71 11.74 13.46
N PRO A 76 18.99 11.61 13.83
CA PRO A 76 19.44 10.62 14.82
C PRO A 76 18.90 10.85 16.24
N ASN A 77 18.25 11.99 16.51
CA ASN A 77 17.60 12.23 17.80
C ASN A 77 16.16 11.68 17.87
N ILE A 78 15.62 11.20 16.77
CA ILE A 78 14.27 10.64 16.68
C ILE A 78 14.39 9.22 16.15
N TYR A 79 14.07 8.23 16.98
CA TYR A 79 14.22 6.82 16.65
C TYR A 79 13.65 6.43 15.27
N ASP A 80 12.45 6.89 14.93
CA ASP A 80 11.79 6.59 13.67
C ASP A 80 12.45 7.25 12.43
N TYR A 81 13.32 8.23 12.65
CA TYR A 81 14.03 8.98 11.61
C TYR A 81 15.55 8.79 11.63
N ASP A 82 16.06 7.93 12.51
CA ASP A 82 17.49 7.60 12.55
C ASP A 82 17.83 6.63 11.43
N VAL A 83 18.33 7.16 10.32
CA VAL A 83 18.72 6.37 9.16
C VAL A 83 20.00 5.59 9.47
N PRO A 84 20.06 4.26 9.24
CA PRO A 84 21.27 3.48 9.47
C PRO A 84 22.47 4.00 8.69
N GLN A 85 23.66 4.05 9.33
CA GLN A 85 24.88 4.60 8.72
C GLN A 85 25.21 3.97 7.36
N LYS A 86 25.04 2.65 7.23
CA LYS A 86 25.28 1.96 5.95
C LYS A 86 24.38 2.50 4.83
N LEU A 87 23.14 2.85 5.12
CA LEU A 87 22.23 3.41 4.12
C LEU A 87 22.62 4.85 3.73
N ARG A 88 23.10 5.66 4.72
CA ARG A 88 23.68 6.98 4.46
C ARG A 88 24.89 6.87 3.53
N ASP A 89 25.78 5.90 3.78
CA ASP A 89 26.99 5.68 2.98
C ASP A 89 26.67 5.24 1.55
N LEU A 90 25.72 4.33 1.37
CA LEU A 90 25.22 3.92 0.05
C LEU A 90 24.66 5.11 -0.72
N TYR A 91 23.84 5.95 -0.05
CA TYR A 91 23.28 7.15 -0.66
C TYR A 91 24.36 8.17 -1.06
N LYS A 92 25.29 8.48 -0.14
CA LYS A 92 26.39 9.42 -0.37
C LYS A 92 27.29 9.00 -1.53
N ASN A 93 27.57 7.71 -1.63
CA ASN A 93 28.44 7.14 -2.68
C ASN A 93 27.66 6.87 -3.98
N ARG A 94 26.34 7.09 -4.02
CA ARG A 94 25.47 6.77 -5.16
C ARG A 94 25.57 5.30 -5.59
N ASP A 95 25.86 4.40 -4.64
CA ASP A 95 25.93 2.96 -4.90
C ASP A 95 24.53 2.32 -4.93
N PHE A 96 23.79 2.65 -5.95
CA PHE A 96 22.39 2.24 -6.12
C PHE A 96 22.22 0.98 -6.97
N GLY A 97 23.28 0.54 -7.65
CA GLY A 97 23.17 -0.57 -8.60
C GLY A 97 22.15 -0.29 -9.72
N PRO A 98 21.44 -1.31 -10.20
CA PRO A 98 20.46 -1.16 -11.28
C PRO A 98 19.06 -0.70 -10.80
N TYR A 99 18.92 -0.33 -9.52
CA TYR A 99 17.61 -0.13 -8.88
C TYR A 99 17.12 1.33 -8.95
N THR A 100 17.60 2.08 -9.91
CA THR A 100 17.28 3.52 -10.05
C THR A 100 16.24 3.77 -11.13
N GLN A 101 15.49 4.86 -10.93
CA GLN A 101 14.70 5.55 -11.94
C GLN A 101 15.08 7.04 -11.89
N ASP A 102 15.41 7.63 -13.04
CA ASP A 102 15.85 9.03 -13.15
C ASP A 102 17.02 9.38 -12.20
N GLY A 103 17.89 8.40 -11.94
CA GLY A 103 19.07 8.54 -11.09
C GLY A 103 18.81 8.48 -9.59
N GLU A 104 17.58 8.22 -9.14
CA GLU A 104 17.24 8.00 -7.72
C GLU A 104 16.62 6.63 -7.53
N VAL A 105 16.73 6.07 -6.30
CA VAL A 105 16.07 4.83 -5.93
C VAL A 105 14.63 5.15 -5.52
N PRO A 106 13.60 4.69 -6.25
CA PRO A 106 12.21 4.86 -5.84
C PRO A 106 11.95 4.01 -4.59
N VAL A 107 11.24 4.56 -3.61
CA VAL A 107 10.96 3.90 -2.33
C VAL A 107 9.53 3.43 -2.23
N CYS A 108 8.58 4.32 -2.51
CA CYS A 108 7.16 4.01 -2.50
C CYS A 108 6.49 4.66 -3.70
N PHE A 109 5.35 4.08 -4.08
CA PHE A 109 4.43 4.71 -5.02
C PHE A 109 3.00 4.66 -4.50
N ILE A 110 2.18 5.56 -5.04
CA ILE A 110 0.75 5.65 -4.74
C ILE A 110 -0.08 5.34 -5.99
N ALA A 111 -1.20 4.68 -5.78
CA ALA A 111 -2.11 4.31 -6.86
C ALA A 111 -3.58 4.45 -6.44
N THR A 112 -4.48 4.41 -7.43
CA THR A 112 -5.93 4.58 -7.22
C THR A 112 -6.64 3.29 -6.81
N ASN A 113 -5.92 2.23 -6.48
CA ASN A 113 -6.50 0.99 -5.99
C ASN A 113 -7.26 1.23 -4.69
N HIS A 114 -8.51 0.77 -4.61
CA HIS A 114 -9.23 0.77 -3.35
C HIS A 114 -8.77 -0.41 -2.50
N THR A 115 -8.10 -0.12 -1.40
CA THR A 115 -7.58 -1.10 -0.44
C THR A 115 -8.22 -0.89 0.92
N THR A 116 -8.38 -1.97 1.69
CA THR A 116 -8.93 -1.98 3.04
C THR A 116 -8.00 -2.73 3.99
N GLY A 117 -8.33 -2.80 5.27
CA GLY A 117 -7.61 -3.67 6.22
C GLY A 117 -7.55 -5.11 5.70
N GLY A 118 -6.39 -5.74 5.82
CA GLY A 118 -6.07 -7.07 5.26
C GLY A 118 -5.33 -7.05 3.93
N ASN A 119 -5.24 -5.91 3.23
CA ASN A 119 -4.42 -5.78 2.02
C ASN A 119 -2.92 -5.57 2.31
N SER A 120 -2.53 -5.32 3.56
CA SER A 120 -1.13 -5.14 3.94
C SER A 120 -0.30 -6.38 3.59
N GLY A 121 0.84 -6.17 2.88
CA GLY A 121 1.70 -7.23 2.37
C GLY A 121 1.23 -7.86 1.06
N SER A 122 0.09 -7.45 0.50
CA SER A 122 -0.39 -7.96 -0.79
C SER A 122 0.53 -7.54 -1.94
N PRO A 123 0.79 -8.43 -2.92
CA PRO A 123 1.57 -8.08 -4.09
C PRO A 123 0.83 -7.07 -4.97
N VAL A 124 1.59 -6.12 -5.50
CA VAL A 124 1.12 -5.22 -6.56
C VAL A 124 1.76 -5.66 -7.87
N LEU A 125 0.92 -5.97 -8.84
CA LEU A 125 1.35 -6.48 -10.13
C LEU A 125 1.07 -5.45 -11.22
N ASP A 126 1.91 -5.44 -12.26
CA ASP A 126 1.61 -4.72 -13.50
C ASP A 126 0.61 -5.50 -14.39
N ALA A 127 0.34 -5.00 -15.58
CA ALA A 127 -0.60 -5.61 -16.51
C ALA A 127 -0.10 -6.96 -17.08
N GLU A 128 1.21 -7.18 -17.06
CA GLU A 128 1.88 -8.39 -17.51
C GLU A 128 2.00 -9.45 -16.40
N GLY A 129 1.64 -9.09 -15.15
CA GLY A 129 1.70 -9.96 -13.98
C GLY A 129 3.04 -9.91 -13.25
N ASN A 130 3.93 -8.97 -13.55
CA ASN A 130 5.19 -8.81 -12.85
C ASN A 130 4.98 -8.13 -11.51
N LEU A 131 5.70 -8.56 -10.47
CA LEU A 131 5.68 -7.92 -9.16
C LEU A 131 6.39 -6.57 -9.23
N ILE A 132 5.64 -5.49 -9.00
CA ILE A 132 6.16 -4.10 -9.00
C ILE A 132 6.18 -3.47 -7.61
N GLY A 133 5.53 -4.06 -6.63
CA GLY A 133 5.53 -3.55 -5.26
C GLY A 133 4.74 -4.41 -4.29
N LEU A 134 4.74 -3.96 -3.03
CA LEU A 134 3.96 -4.57 -1.95
C LEU A 134 3.11 -3.49 -1.30
N ASN A 135 1.79 -3.69 -1.28
CA ASN A 135 0.87 -2.75 -0.62
C ASN A 135 1.07 -2.79 0.90
N PHE A 136 1.07 -1.63 1.56
CA PHE A 136 1.20 -1.62 3.02
C PHE A 136 0.33 -0.57 3.72
N ASP A 137 -0.08 0.51 3.04
CA ASP A 137 -0.80 1.61 3.68
C ASP A 137 -1.69 2.36 2.68
N ARG A 138 -2.27 3.45 3.14
CA ARG A 138 -3.00 4.43 2.32
C ARG A 138 -2.60 5.86 2.68
N ALA A 139 -2.76 6.77 1.73
CA ALA A 139 -2.51 8.19 1.96
C ALA A 139 -3.48 8.76 3.00
N TRP A 140 -2.98 9.71 3.80
CA TRP A 140 -3.73 10.30 4.92
C TRP A 140 -5.11 10.82 4.51
N GLU A 141 -5.22 11.49 3.38
CA GLU A 141 -6.46 12.03 2.86
C GLU A 141 -7.47 10.96 2.45
N GLY A 142 -7.02 9.72 2.29
CA GLY A 142 -7.84 8.56 1.97
C GLY A 142 -8.27 7.70 3.16
N VAL A 143 -7.99 8.11 4.42
CA VAL A 143 -8.32 7.33 5.62
C VAL A 143 -9.82 7.00 5.72
N MET A 144 -10.68 7.90 5.26
CA MET A 144 -12.14 7.69 5.25
C MET A 144 -12.63 6.70 4.15
N SER A 145 -11.75 6.16 3.33
CA SER A 145 -12.14 5.36 2.16
C SER A 145 -12.88 4.05 2.50
N ASP A 146 -12.80 3.57 3.74
CA ASP A 146 -13.59 2.43 4.22
C ASP A 146 -15.09 2.75 4.31
N MET A 147 -15.43 4.03 4.53
CA MET A 147 -16.82 4.50 4.56
C MET A 147 -17.24 5.10 3.23
N GLN A 148 -16.36 5.90 2.63
CA GLN A 148 -16.63 6.58 1.37
C GLN A 148 -15.33 6.71 0.56
N TYR A 149 -15.23 5.99 -0.56
CA TYR A 149 -14.12 6.11 -1.49
C TYR A 149 -14.28 7.37 -2.36
N SER A 150 -13.25 8.23 -2.37
CA SER A 150 -13.12 9.38 -3.28
C SER A 150 -11.97 9.15 -4.24
N PRO A 151 -12.22 8.97 -5.55
CA PRO A 151 -11.18 8.70 -6.52
C PRO A 151 -10.19 9.86 -6.70
N GLU A 152 -10.57 11.08 -6.30
CA GLU A 152 -9.71 12.25 -6.41
C GLU A 152 -8.55 12.22 -5.40
N ILE A 153 -8.79 11.75 -4.18
CA ILE A 153 -7.83 11.84 -3.07
C ILE A 153 -7.44 10.49 -2.46
N CYS A 154 -8.27 9.45 -2.59
CA CYS A 154 -7.93 8.15 -2.03
C CYS A 154 -6.81 7.49 -2.84
N ARG A 155 -5.71 7.16 -2.16
CA ARG A 155 -4.56 6.43 -2.72
C ARG A 155 -4.11 5.37 -1.76
N ASN A 156 -3.86 4.16 -2.26
CA ASN A 156 -3.06 3.18 -1.54
C ASN A 156 -1.58 3.53 -1.65
N ILE A 157 -0.77 3.01 -0.74
CA ILE A 157 0.68 3.16 -0.75
C ILE A 157 1.31 1.77 -0.86
N ALA A 158 2.22 1.63 -1.81
CA ALA A 158 3.00 0.41 -1.98
C ALA A 158 4.50 0.73 -1.91
N VAL A 159 5.28 -0.14 -1.26
CA VAL A 159 6.73 -0.09 -1.39
C VAL A 159 7.11 -0.54 -2.80
N ASP A 160 8.02 0.20 -3.43
CA ASP A 160 8.52 -0.13 -4.77
C ASP A 160 9.43 -1.36 -4.70
N ILE A 161 9.24 -2.32 -5.62
CA ILE A 161 10.04 -3.55 -5.62
C ILE A 161 11.53 -3.26 -5.82
N ARG A 162 11.88 -2.18 -6.52
CA ARG A 162 13.29 -1.78 -6.73
C ARG A 162 13.95 -1.37 -5.41
N PHE A 163 13.22 -0.74 -4.50
CA PHE A 163 13.73 -0.48 -3.15
C PHE A 163 13.95 -1.76 -2.35
N VAL A 164 13.02 -2.70 -2.44
CA VAL A 164 13.16 -4.02 -1.79
C VAL A 164 14.41 -4.74 -2.31
N LEU A 165 14.60 -4.80 -3.62
CA LEU A 165 15.77 -5.41 -4.24
C LEU A 165 17.08 -4.67 -3.89
N PHE A 166 17.06 -3.33 -3.87
CA PHE A 166 18.19 -2.51 -3.42
C PHE A 166 18.57 -2.83 -1.97
N ILE A 167 17.61 -2.98 -1.08
CA ILE A 167 17.88 -3.35 0.33
C ILE A 167 18.45 -4.77 0.40
N ILE A 168 17.93 -5.73 -0.33
CA ILE A 168 18.43 -7.11 -0.35
C ILE A 168 19.87 -7.16 -0.86
N ASP A 169 20.15 -6.53 -2.00
CA ASP A 169 21.46 -6.58 -2.65
C ASP A 169 22.49 -5.68 -1.94
N LYS A 170 22.23 -4.36 -1.91
CA LYS A 170 23.23 -3.38 -1.50
C LYS A 170 23.32 -3.21 0.02
N TYR A 171 22.17 -3.15 0.67
CA TYR A 171 22.16 -2.94 2.11
C TYR A 171 22.43 -4.25 2.89
N ALA A 172 21.71 -5.32 2.60
CA ALA A 172 21.90 -6.60 3.29
C ALA A 172 23.08 -7.43 2.73
N GLY A 173 23.47 -7.21 1.46
CA GLY A 173 24.50 -8.01 0.79
C GLY A 173 24.06 -9.44 0.47
N ALA A 174 22.74 -9.68 0.44
CA ALA A 174 22.14 -11.00 0.21
C ALA A 174 21.91 -11.27 -1.29
N LYS A 175 22.96 -11.08 -2.10
CA LYS A 175 22.91 -11.19 -3.55
C LYS A 175 22.41 -12.56 -4.04
N HIS A 176 22.67 -13.63 -3.29
CA HIS A 176 22.20 -14.97 -3.58
C HIS A 176 20.67 -15.07 -3.72
N LEU A 177 19.91 -14.21 -2.98
CA LEU A 177 18.45 -14.15 -3.13
C LEU A 177 18.04 -13.52 -4.46
N ILE A 178 18.79 -12.51 -4.93
CA ILE A 178 18.55 -11.90 -6.24
C ILE A 178 18.81 -12.89 -7.38
N GLU A 179 19.82 -13.75 -7.22
CA GLU A 179 20.20 -14.75 -8.22
C GLU A 179 19.14 -15.86 -8.38
N GLU A 180 18.23 -16.01 -7.40
CA GLU A 180 17.09 -16.95 -7.48
C GLU A 180 15.85 -16.33 -8.17
N MET A 181 15.88 -15.01 -8.45
CA MET A 181 14.74 -14.28 -9.01
C MET A 181 14.92 -14.05 -10.52
N GLU A 182 13.81 -14.06 -11.24
CA GLU A 182 13.76 -13.56 -12.61
C GLU A 182 13.46 -12.05 -12.57
N ILE A 183 14.45 -11.23 -12.91
CA ILE A 183 14.33 -9.76 -12.91
C ILE A 183 13.96 -9.27 -14.30
N ILE A 184 12.74 -8.77 -14.46
CA ILE A 184 12.26 -8.11 -15.69
C ILE A 184 12.69 -6.64 -15.67
N ARG A 185 13.18 -6.13 -16.82
CA ARG A 185 13.71 -4.76 -16.97
C ARG A 185 13.00 -4.00 -18.08
#